data_146b9bc36dd6da0d2c2082b7f2f037ed
#
_entry.id   146b9bc36dd6da0d2c2082b7f2f037ed
#
_cell.length_a   1.000
_cell.length_b   1.000
_cell.length_c   1.000
_cell.angle_alpha   90.00
_cell.angle_beta   90.00
_cell.angle_gamma   90.00
#
_symmetry.space_group_name_H-M   'P 1'
#
loop_
_entity.id
_entity.type
_entity.pdbx_description
1 polymer ?
#
loop_
_entity_poly.entity_id
_entity_poly.type
_entity_poly.pdbx_seq_one_letter_code
_entity_poly.pdbx_strand_id
1 'polypeptide(L)'
;MIILAATPIGNLGDASPRLVAALEAATVIAAEDTRTAQRLLQALGIENRPKLLALHDHNERQRAAELVARARDEDLLVLSDAGMPTVSDPGYALVAQAAADGVTVTAIPGPSAVVTALAVAGLPTDRFTFEGFLPRKAGDRRRALEALTAEPRTMVFFEAPSRLGETLAAMADAFGAARPAAVCRELTKLHEEVVRGGLGELAAWAGDGVRGEIVVVVGGAAALTVSTDDALAQVQALVASGTRLKDAAAEVAAQTGLRSRDLYQAALAAR
;
A
#
# COMPACT_ATOMS: atom_id res chain seq x y z
N MET A 1 -12.80 -14.75 21.08
CA MET A 1 -12.18 -13.54 20.47
C MET A 1 -11.95 -13.72 18.97
N ILE A 2 -11.64 -12.64 18.23
CA ILE A 2 -11.24 -12.73 16.82
C ILE A 2 -9.72 -12.60 16.74
N ILE A 3 -9.08 -13.50 15.98
CA ILE A 3 -7.63 -13.56 15.81
C ILE A 3 -7.33 -13.45 14.31
N LEU A 4 -6.87 -12.28 13.86
CA LEU A 4 -6.40 -12.11 12.49
C LEU A 4 -5.00 -12.71 12.38
N ALA A 5 -4.77 -13.67 11.49
CA ALA A 5 -3.47 -14.30 11.37
C ALA A 5 -2.89 -14.15 9.97
N ALA A 6 -1.71 -13.56 9.88
CA ALA A 6 -0.98 -13.43 8.62
C ALA A 6 -0.50 -14.79 8.13
N THR A 7 -0.74 -15.07 6.85
CA THR A 7 -0.28 -16.27 6.15
C THR A 7 0.95 -15.98 5.29
N PRO A 8 1.74 -17.00 4.90
CA PRO A 8 2.83 -16.83 3.94
C PRO A 8 2.34 -16.21 2.62
N ILE A 9 3.17 -15.36 2.01
CA ILE A 9 2.91 -14.73 0.71
C ILE A 9 3.57 -15.45 -0.47
N GLY A 10 4.13 -16.63 -0.23
CA GLY A 10 4.77 -17.42 -1.27
C GLY A 10 5.75 -18.47 -0.74
N ASN A 11 6.36 -18.24 0.42
CA ASN A 11 7.31 -19.16 1.06
C ASN A 11 6.72 -19.68 2.37
N LEU A 12 6.49 -20.98 2.44
CA LEU A 12 5.97 -21.63 3.66
C LEU A 12 6.90 -21.48 4.87
N GLY A 13 8.20 -21.27 4.65
CA GLY A 13 9.17 -21.00 5.70
C GLY A 13 8.93 -19.68 6.45
N ASP A 14 8.13 -18.77 5.88
CA ASP A 14 7.73 -17.51 6.51
C ASP A 14 6.52 -17.67 7.47
N ALA A 15 5.96 -18.88 7.60
CA ALA A 15 4.91 -19.16 8.57
C ALA A 15 5.48 -19.01 9.98
N SER A 16 4.93 -18.08 10.76
CA SER A 16 5.41 -17.86 12.12
C SER A 16 5.05 -19.05 13.02
N PRO A 17 5.86 -19.39 14.04
CA PRO A 17 5.52 -20.43 15.02
C PRO A 17 4.16 -20.15 15.70
N ARG A 18 3.78 -18.88 15.87
CA ARG A 18 2.47 -18.50 16.43
C ARG A 18 1.32 -18.82 15.48
N LEU A 19 1.50 -18.65 14.17
CA LEU A 19 0.52 -19.08 13.19
C LEU A 19 0.32 -20.58 13.23
N VAL A 20 1.42 -21.36 13.21
CA VAL A 20 1.35 -22.83 13.28
C VAL A 20 0.61 -23.28 14.52
N ALA A 21 0.98 -22.79 15.71
CA ALA A 21 0.31 -23.13 16.95
C ALA A 21 -1.18 -22.74 16.96
N ALA A 22 -1.53 -21.58 16.37
CA ALA A 22 -2.93 -21.16 16.26
C ALA A 22 -3.73 -22.06 15.32
N LEU A 23 -3.14 -22.53 14.22
CA LEU A 23 -3.78 -23.48 13.28
C LEU A 23 -3.98 -24.85 13.93
N GLU A 24 -3.03 -25.31 14.74
CA GLU A 24 -3.12 -26.58 15.49
C GLU A 24 -4.24 -26.55 16.53
N ALA A 25 -4.43 -25.39 17.19
CA ALA A 25 -5.43 -25.21 18.25
C ALA A 25 -6.82 -24.79 17.76
N ALA A 26 -6.94 -24.28 16.52
CA ALA A 26 -8.16 -23.70 16.02
C ALA A 26 -9.33 -24.70 15.96
N THR A 27 -10.49 -24.33 16.49
CA THR A 27 -11.75 -25.08 16.30
C THR A 27 -12.51 -24.57 15.07
N VAL A 28 -12.40 -23.25 14.79
CA VAL A 28 -13.06 -22.57 13.68
C VAL A 28 -12.11 -21.60 13.02
N ILE A 29 -12.08 -21.64 11.69
CA ILE A 29 -11.33 -20.70 10.85
C ILE A 29 -12.29 -20.04 9.85
N ALA A 30 -12.33 -18.72 9.82
CA ALA A 30 -12.91 -17.94 8.74
C ALA A 30 -11.81 -17.65 7.72
N ALA A 31 -11.99 -18.07 6.47
CA ALA A 31 -10.99 -17.94 5.41
C ALA A 31 -11.62 -17.32 4.16
N GLU A 32 -10.83 -16.55 3.42
CA GLU A 32 -11.24 -15.95 2.15
C GLU A 32 -11.62 -17.06 1.15
N ASP A 33 -10.69 -17.98 0.85
CA ASP A 33 -10.97 -19.25 0.17
C ASP A 33 -10.65 -20.43 1.10
N THR A 34 -11.69 -21.19 1.47
CA THR A 34 -11.55 -22.37 2.34
C THR A 34 -10.65 -23.45 1.74
N ARG A 35 -10.52 -23.51 0.43
CA ARG A 35 -9.63 -24.44 -0.28
C ARG A 35 -8.16 -24.04 -0.11
N THR A 36 -7.86 -22.74 -0.18
CA THR A 36 -6.53 -22.20 0.08
C THR A 36 -6.14 -22.43 1.53
N ALA A 37 -7.03 -22.16 2.49
CA ALA A 37 -6.81 -22.47 3.89
C ALA A 37 -6.54 -23.97 4.13
N GLN A 38 -7.28 -24.85 3.48
CA GLN A 38 -7.08 -26.29 3.59
C GLN A 38 -5.71 -26.74 3.02
N ARG A 39 -5.29 -26.15 1.89
CA ARG A 39 -3.94 -26.38 1.33
C ARG A 39 -2.84 -25.91 2.25
N LEU A 40 -3.03 -24.73 2.90
CA LEU A 40 -2.07 -24.22 3.88
C LEU A 40 -1.91 -25.18 5.07
N LEU A 41 -3.03 -25.62 5.66
CA LEU A 41 -3.01 -26.61 6.74
C LEU A 41 -2.23 -27.88 6.34
N GLN A 42 -2.52 -28.41 5.15
CA GLN A 42 -1.84 -29.59 4.62
C GLN A 42 -0.34 -29.35 4.38
N ALA A 43 0.02 -28.19 3.78
CA ALA A 43 1.40 -27.86 3.46
C ALA A 43 2.26 -27.63 4.72
N LEU A 44 1.66 -27.14 5.81
CA LEU A 44 2.33 -26.99 7.11
C LEU A 44 2.30 -28.25 7.97
N GLY A 45 1.73 -29.37 7.48
CA GLY A 45 1.65 -30.62 8.23
C GLY A 45 0.68 -30.57 9.41
N ILE A 46 -0.29 -29.66 9.41
CA ILE A 46 -1.28 -29.52 10.48
C ILE A 46 -2.31 -30.64 10.37
N GLU A 47 -2.37 -31.51 11.37
CA GLU A 47 -3.32 -32.62 11.42
C GLU A 47 -4.73 -32.20 11.88
N ASN A 48 -4.84 -31.07 12.57
CA ASN A 48 -6.10 -30.51 13.01
C ASN A 48 -7.08 -30.31 11.84
N ARG A 49 -8.38 -30.48 12.12
CA ARG A 49 -9.47 -30.35 11.14
C ARG A 49 -10.51 -29.33 11.63
N PRO A 50 -10.16 -28.04 11.67
CA PRO A 50 -11.07 -27.00 12.12
C PRO A 50 -12.26 -26.89 11.18
N LYS A 51 -13.37 -26.35 11.69
CA LYS A 51 -14.50 -25.96 10.84
C LYS A 51 -14.10 -24.75 10.01
N LEU A 52 -14.09 -24.89 8.67
CA LEU A 52 -13.79 -23.80 7.75
C LEU A 52 -15.07 -23.04 7.37
N LEU A 53 -15.05 -21.74 7.47
CA LEU A 53 -16.13 -20.82 7.10
C LEU A 53 -15.62 -19.87 6.01
N ALA A 54 -16.37 -19.70 4.91
CA ALA A 54 -15.99 -18.74 3.88
C ALA A 54 -16.29 -17.31 4.33
N LEU A 55 -15.31 -16.42 4.20
CA LEU A 55 -15.40 -14.98 4.48
C LEU A 55 -14.72 -14.22 3.34
N HIS A 56 -15.47 -13.76 2.36
CA HIS A 56 -14.99 -13.06 1.17
C HIS A 56 -15.75 -11.74 0.98
N ASP A 57 -15.28 -10.84 0.14
CA ASP A 57 -15.83 -9.49 -0.08
C ASP A 57 -17.34 -9.46 -0.30
N HIS A 58 -17.90 -10.48 -0.99
CA HIS A 58 -19.33 -10.52 -1.29
C HIS A 58 -20.20 -10.90 -0.10
N ASN A 59 -19.67 -11.55 0.95
CA ASN A 59 -20.45 -12.02 2.08
C ASN A 59 -20.04 -11.44 3.44
N GLU A 60 -18.89 -10.74 3.54
CA GLU A 60 -18.33 -10.32 4.83
C GLU A 60 -19.31 -9.45 5.64
N ARG A 61 -20.00 -8.49 4.99
CA ARG A 61 -20.97 -7.61 5.66
C ARG A 61 -22.18 -8.39 6.21
N GLN A 62 -22.65 -9.38 5.46
CA GLN A 62 -23.80 -10.19 5.87
C GLN A 62 -23.44 -11.14 7.00
N ARG A 63 -22.20 -11.64 7.01
CA ARG A 63 -21.73 -12.62 7.99
C ARG A 63 -21.08 -12.00 9.23
N ALA A 64 -20.73 -10.70 9.20
CA ALA A 64 -20.06 -10.04 10.30
C ALA A 64 -20.76 -10.26 11.65
N ALA A 65 -22.06 -10.01 11.72
CA ALA A 65 -22.84 -10.16 12.98
C ALA A 65 -22.84 -11.62 13.48
N GLU A 66 -23.02 -12.62 12.58
CA GLU A 66 -22.97 -14.05 12.93
C GLU A 66 -21.62 -14.45 13.49
N LEU A 67 -20.54 -14.03 12.81
CA LEU A 67 -19.16 -14.37 13.19
C LEU A 67 -18.74 -13.67 14.48
N VAL A 68 -19.17 -12.42 14.69
CA VAL A 68 -18.94 -11.69 15.94
C VAL A 68 -19.67 -12.34 17.11
N ALA A 69 -20.94 -12.74 16.92
CA ALA A 69 -21.69 -13.47 17.94
C ALA A 69 -20.97 -14.77 18.31
N ARG A 70 -20.51 -15.53 17.32
CA ARG A 70 -19.73 -16.75 17.52
C ARG A 70 -18.43 -16.51 18.29
N ALA A 71 -17.72 -15.42 17.98
CA ALA A 71 -16.45 -15.06 18.63
C ALA A 71 -16.58 -14.67 20.12
N ARG A 72 -17.81 -14.55 20.65
CA ARG A 72 -18.07 -14.41 22.10
C ARG A 72 -17.88 -15.71 22.86
N ASP A 73 -18.19 -16.84 22.21
CA ASP A 73 -18.22 -18.16 22.86
C ASP A 73 -16.96 -18.99 22.56
N GLU A 74 -16.31 -18.75 21.42
CA GLU A 74 -15.10 -19.45 20.98
C GLU A 74 -14.14 -18.52 20.22
N ASP A 75 -12.88 -18.91 20.10
CA ASP A 75 -11.90 -18.17 19.31
C ASP A 75 -12.14 -18.39 17.83
N LEU A 76 -12.24 -17.30 17.07
CA LEU A 76 -12.38 -17.30 15.62
C LEU A 76 -11.06 -16.87 14.98
N LEU A 77 -10.35 -17.82 14.36
CA LEU A 77 -9.16 -17.52 13.57
C LEU A 77 -9.58 -17.04 12.18
N VAL A 78 -9.02 -15.92 11.72
CA VAL A 78 -9.32 -15.33 10.41
C VAL A 78 -8.07 -15.32 9.56
N LEU A 79 -8.17 -15.88 8.34
CA LEU A 79 -7.09 -15.98 7.36
C LEU A 79 -7.51 -15.33 6.04
N SER A 80 -6.58 -14.62 5.40
CA SER A 80 -6.62 -14.32 3.95
C SER A 80 -5.90 -15.40 3.16
N ASP A 81 -6.01 -15.36 1.85
CA ASP A 81 -5.31 -16.29 0.96
C ASP A 81 -3.79 -16.11 1.05
N ALA A 82 -3.29 -14.87 1.23
CA ALA A 82 -1.88 -14.56 1.38
C ALA A 82 -1.67 -13.25 2.18
N GLY A 83 -0.78 -13.26 3.16
CA GLY A 83 -0.44 -12.08 3.95
C GLY A 83 -1.40 -11.78 5.09
N MET A 84 -1.60 -10.51 5.41
CA MET A 84 -2.40 -10.06 6.54
C MET A 84 -3.84 -9.83 6.13
N PRO A 85 -4.84 -10.48 6.78
CA PRO A 85 -6.26 -10.22 6.54
C PRO A 85 -6.61 -8.73 6.65
N THR A 86 -7.64 -8.28 5.96
CA THR A 86 -8.16 -6.89 5.89
C THR A 86 -7.38 -5.91 5.03
N VAL A 87 -6.18 -6.26 4.56
CA VAL A 87 -5.34 -5.38 3.72
C VAL A 87 -5.46 -5.80 2.25
N SER A 88 -6.35 -5.22 1.50
CA SER A 88 -6.85 -5.65 0.16
C SER A 88 -7.56 -7.01 0.17
N ASP A 89 -7.90 -7.49 1.34
CA ASP A 89 -8.54 -8.77 1.59
C ASP A 89 -9.81 -8.55 2.44
N PRO A 90 -10.76 -9.47 2.47
CA PRO A 90 -11.94 -9.37 3.30
C PRO A 90 -11.62 -9.38 4.81
N GLY A 91 -12.56 -8.88 5.60
CA GLY A 91 -12.47 -8.88 7.06
C GLY A 91 -12.63 -7.52 7.73
N TYR A 92 -12.54 -6.41 6.97
CA TYR A 92 -12.74 -5.08 7.54
C TYR A 92 -14.11 -4.94 8.23
N ALA A 93 -15.19 -5.39 7.58
CA ALA A 93 -16.53 -5.29 8.16
C ALA A 93 -16.66 -6.14 9.43
N LEU A 94 -16.00 -7.31 9.48
CA LEU A 94 -15.95 -8.16 10.67
C LEU A 94 -15.24 -7.46 11.84
N VAL A 95 -14.07 -6.86 11.59
CA VAL A 95 -13.31 -6.14 12.62
C VAL A 95 -14.07 -4.91 13.12
N ALA A 96 -14.67 -4.13 12.22
CA ALA A 96 -15.46 -2.96 12.57
C ALA A 96 -16.68 -3.34 13.44
N GLN A 97 -17.39 -4.40 13.10
CA GLN A 97 -18.52 -4.90 13.88
C GLN A 97 -18.06 -5.42 15.25
N ALA A 98 -16.95 -6.18 15.29
CA ALA A 98 -16.41 -6.68 16.57
C ALA A 98 -16.02 -5.54 17.51
N ALA A 99 -15.38 -4.50 17.00
CA ALA A 99 -15.02 -3.32 17.77
C ALA A 99 -16.27 -2.60 18.32
N ALA A 100 -17.31 -2.44 17.50
CA ALA A 100 -18.59 -1.84 17.93
C ALA A 100 -19.30 -2.67 19.03
N ASP A 101 -19.20 -3.99 18.95
CA ASP A 101 -19.85 -4.93 19.87
C ASP A 101 -18.99 -5.27 21.11
N GLY A 102 -17.81 -4.67 21.28
CA GLY A 102 -16.90 -4.91 22.38
C GLY A 102 -16.28 -6.32 22.40
N VAL A 103 -16.20 -6.98 21.22
CA VAL A 103 -15.54 -8.28 21.08
C VAL A 103 -14.06 -8.04 20.83
N THR A 104 -13.20 -8.71 21.60
CA THR A 104 -11.74 -8.58 21.47
C THR A 104 -11.25 -9.04 20.11
N VAL A 105 -10.45 -8.18 19.44
CA VAL A 105 -9.73 -8.49 18.22
C VAL A 105 -8.23 -8.41 18.50
N THR A 106 -7.49 -9.41 18.06
CA THR A 106 -6.03 -9.46 18.16
C THR A 106 -5.43 -9.91 16.83
N ALA A 107 -4.11 -9.83 16.71
CA ALA A 107 -3.41 -10.27 15.50
C ALA A 107 -2.21 -11.16 15.80
N ILE A 108 -1.97 -12.12 14.91
CA ILE A 108 -0.71 -12.83 14.77
C ILE A 108 -0.01 -12.19 13.56
N PRO A 109 0.99 -11.30 13.77
CA PRO A 109 1.69 -10.64 12.70
C PRO A 109 2.53 -11.63 11.88
N GLY A 110 2.74 -11.30 10.63
CA GLY A 110 3.54 -12.10 9.73
C GLY A 110 3.81 -11.40 8.39
N PRO A 111 4.04 -12.15 7.31
CA PRO A 111 4.38 -11.60 6.00
C PRO A 111 3.36 -10.60 5.47
N SER A 112 3.86 -9.61 4.75
CA SER A 112 3.04 -8.61 4.03
C SER A 112 3.75 -8.20 2.75
N ALA A 113 3.11 -8.39 1.60
CA ALA A 113 3.68 -8.01 0.32
C ALA A 113 3.96 -6.51 0.22
N VAL A 114 3.12 -5.66 0.85
CA VAL A 114 3.30 -4.20 0.88
C VAL A 114 4.60 -3.81 1.57
N VAL A 115 4.80 -4.27 2.80
CA VAL A 115 6.00 -3.92 3.59
C VAL A 115 7.24 -4.60 3.04
N THR A 116 7.14 -5.83 2.55
CA THR A 116 8.25 -6.53 1.91
C THR A 116 8.70 -5.81 0.64
N ALA A 117 7.78 -5.41 -0.23
CA ALA A 117 8.09 -4.63 -1.42
C ALA A 117 8.78 -3.29 -1.08
N LEU A 118 8.26 -2.55 -0.09
CA LEU A 118 8.89 -1.30 0.39
C LEU A 118 10.33 -1.53 0.85
N ALA A 119 10.57 -2.59 1.62
CA ALA A 119 11.89 -2.89 2.16
C ALA A 119 12.93 -3.17 1.07
N VAL A 120 12.52 -3.79 -0.05
CA VAL A 120 13.42 -4.16 -1.14
C VAL A 120 13.40 -3.19 -2.32
N ALA A 121 12.45 -2.24 -2.39
CA ALA A 121 12.31 -1.32 -3.53
C ALA A 121 13.49 -0.36 -3.71
N GLY A 122 14.17 0.04 -2.62
CA GLY A 122 15.24 1.05 -2.66
C GLY A 122 14.72 2.49 -2.82
N LEU A 123 13.47 2.73 -2.44
CA LEU A 123 12.81 4.04 -2.40
C LEU A 123 12.60 4.48 -0.94
N PRO A 124 12.36 5.78 -0.67
CA PRO A 124 12.11 6.26 0.69
C PRO A 124 10.94 5.52 1.36
N THR A 125 11.12 5.08 2.61
CA THR A 125 10.14 4.27 3.35
C THR A 125 9.58 4.94 4.59
N ASP A 126 10.06 6.15 4.91
CA ASP A 126 9.66 6.92 6.10
C ASP A 126 8.18 7.29 6.08
N ARG A 127 7.62 7.55 4.90
CA ARG A 127 6.20 7.82 4.68
C ARG A 127 5.77 7.20 3.37
N PHE A 128 4.71 6.39 3.41
CA PHE A 128 4.15 5.75 2.22
C PHE A 128 2.63 5.70 2.26
N THR A 129 2.04 5.44 1.10
CA THR A 129 0.63 5.13 0.94
C THR A 129 0.47 3.76 0.27
N PHE A 130 -0.59 3.06 0.63
CA PHE A 130 -1.00 1.84 -0.06
C PHE A 130 -2.29 2.13 -0.82
N GLU A 131 -2.22 2.06 -2.15
CA GLU A 131 -3.29 2.43 -3.06
C GLU A 131 -4.10 1.23 -3.57
N GLY A 132 -3.66 -0.01 -3.21
CA GLY A 132 -4.32 -1.23 -3.67
C GLY A 132 -4.24 -1.44 -5.18
N PHE A 133 -5.31 -1.99 -5.77
CA PHE A 133 -5.40 -2.20 -7.22
C PHE A 133 -6.02 -0.99 -7.91
N LEU A 134 -5.39 -0.54 -8.98
CA LEU A 134 -5.96 0.51 -9.84
C LEU A 134 -7.19 0.02 -10.62
N PRO A 135 -8.13 0.92 -10.93
CA PRO A 135 -9.31 0.58 -11.72
C PRO A 135 -8.96 -0.08 -13.07
N ARG A 136 -9.77 -1.07 -13.46
CA ARG A 136 -9.58 -1.81 -14.73
C ARG A 136 -9.82 -0.95 -15.95
N LYS A 137 -10.83 -0.05 -15.91
CA LYS A 137 -11.17 0.85 -17.02
C LYS A 137 -10.11 1.94 -17.16
N ALA A 138 -9.58 2.13 -18.37
CA ALA A 138 -8.50 3.09 -18.64
C ALA A 138 -8.82 4.51 -18.18
N GLY A 139 -10.05 5.01 -18.42
CA GLY A 139 -10.46 6.35 -17.98
C GLY A 139 -10.52 6.52 -16.46
N ASP A 140 -10.98 5.48 -15.75
CA ASP A 140 -11.02 5.50 -14.28
C ASP A 140 -9.62 5.40 -13.68
N ARG A 141 -8.76 4.53 -14.26
CA ARG A 141 -7.34 4.40 -13.90
C ARG A 141 -6.61 5.72 -14.07
N ARG A 142 -6.79 6.41 -15.21
CA ARG A 142 -6.19 7.73 -15.44
C ARG A 142 -6.61 8.73 -14.38
N ARG A 143 -7.92 8.87 -14.06
CA ARG A 143 -8.40 9.78 -13.03
C ARG A 143 -7.82 9.48 -11.64
N ALA A 144 -7.72 8.18 -11.29
CA ALA A 144 -7.11 7.78 -10.03
C ALA A 144 -5.63 8.18 -9.96
N LEU A 145 -4.87 8.00 -11.05
CA LEU A 145 -3.47 8.42 -11.12
C LEU A 145 -3.31 9.94 -11.12
N GLU A 146 -4.15 10.67 -11.86
CA GLU A 146 -4.13 12.15 -11.87
C GLU A 146 -4.30 12.73 -10.45
N ALA A 147 -5.14 12.12 -9.61
CA ALA A 147 -5.33 12.54 -8.22
C ALA A 147 -4.07 12.35 -7.34
N LEU A 148 -3.16 11.45 -7.74
CA LEU A 148 -1.94 11.12 -7.02
C LEU A 148 -0.68 11.81 -7.59
N THR A 149 -0.80 12.66 -8.61
CA THR A 149 0.35 13.29 -9.29
C THR A 149 1.24 14.07 -8.33
N ALA A 150 0.64 14.76 -7.35
CA ALA A 150 1.35 15.57 -6.35
C ALA A 150 1.63 14.82 -5.04
N GLU A 151 1.36 13.51 -4.94
CA GLU A 151 1.58 12.73 -3.72
C GLU A 151 3.08 12.70 -3.37
N PRO A 152 3.53 13.28 -2.23
CA PRO A 152 4.95 13.35 -1.88
C PRO A 152 5.49 12.07 -1.25
N ARG A 153 4.61 11.15 -0.81
CA ARG A 153 4.99 9.89 -0.17
C ARG A 153 5.26 8.82 -1.22
N THR A 154 6.04 7.81 -0.87
CA THR A 154 6.14 6.59 -1.68
C THR A 154 4.79 5.90 -1.76
N MET A 155 4.39 5.50 -2.95
CA MET A 155 3.10 4.86 -3.23
C MET A 155 3.31 3.38 -3.53
N VAL A 156 2.48 2.50 -2.98
CA VAL A 156 2.52 1.06 -3.22
C VAL A 156 1.21 0.63 -3.86
N PHE A 157 1.31 -0.10 -4.96
CA PHE A 157 0.17 -0.63 -5.72
C PHE A 157 0.29 -2.14 -5.88
N PHE A 158 -0.84 -2.85 -5.81
CA PHE A 158 -0.93 -4.20 -6.33
C PHE A 158 -1.34 -4.16 -7.80
N GLU A 159 -0.81 -5.09 -8.61
CA GLU A 159 -1.21 -5.17 -10.00
C GLU A 159 -1.20 -6.61 -10.52
N ALA A 160 -2.13 -6.89 -11.42
CA ALA A 160 -2.16 -8.17 -12.12
C ALA A 160 -1.08 -8.18 -13.24
N PRO A 161 -0.37 -9.30 -13.42
CA PRO A 161 0.72 -9.37 -14.41
C PRO A 161 0.27 -9.04 -15.82
N SER A 162 -0.94 -9.42 -16.22
CA SER A 162 -1.50 -9.13 -17.55
C SER A 162 -1.80 -7.65 -17.80
N ARG A 163 -1.81 -6.81 -16.76
CA ARG A 163 -2.12 -5.38 -16.82
C ARG A 163 -0.89 -4.50 -16.60
N LEU A 164 0.22 -5.09 -16.14
CA LEU A 164 1.39 -4.35 -15.66
C LEU A 164 1.91 -3.33 -16.67
N GLY A 165 2.10 -3.75 -17.93
CA GLY A 165 2.62 -2.85 -18.97
C GLY A 165 1.73 -1.63 -19.20
N GLU A 166 0.41 -1.83 -19.33
CA GLU A 166 -0.54 -0.73 -19.48
C GLU A 166 -0.58 0.18 -18.24
N THR A 167 -0.46 -0.40 -17.06
CA THR A 167 -0.50 0.35 -15.79
C THR A 167 0.75 1.20 -15.63
N LEU A 168 1.94 0.64 -15.91
CA LEU A 168 3.21 1.39 -15.87
C LEU A 168 3.25 2.50 -16.91
N ALA A 169 2.73 2.28 -18.12
CA ALA A 169 2.60 3.33 -19.13
C ALA A 169 1.68 4.46 -18.64
N ALA A 170 0.52 4.13 -18.09
CA ALA A 170 -0.40 5.13 -17.53
C ALA A 170 0.21 5.89 -16.32
N MET A 171 1.01 5.22 -15.49
CA MET A 171 1.76 5.87 -14.41
C MET A 171 2.85 6.81 -14.97
N ALA A 172 3.56 6.39 -16.04
CA ALA A 172 4.57 7.24 -16.69
C ALA A 172 3.94 8.49 -17.30
N ASP A 173 2.75 8.37 -17.91
CA ASP A 173 2.00 9.52 -18.45
C ASP A 173 1.55 10.49 -17.33
N ALA A 174 1.09 9.97 -16.19
CA ALA A 174 0.57 10.78 -15.10
C ALA A 174 1.66 11.39 -14.22
N PHE A 175 2.71 10.63 -13.90
CA PHE A 175 3.73 11.00 -12.91
C PHE A 175 5.06 11.45 -13.55
N GLY A 176 5.21 11.23 -14.87
CA GLY A 176 6.45 11.45 -15.63
C GLY A 176 7.27 10.18 -15.78
N ALA A 177 7.81 9.95 -17.00
CA ALA A 177 8.56 8.75 -17.37
C ALA A 177 9.82 8.53 -16.50
N ALA A 178 10.43 9.60 -15.99
CA ALA A 178 11.62 9.56 -15.13
C ALA A 178 11.31 9.32 -13.65
N ARG A 179 10.02 9.24 -13.24
CA ARG A 179 9.65 9.01 -11.84
C ARG A 179 10.23 7.69 -11.36
N PRO A 180 11.05 7.68 -10.30
CA PRO A 180 11.66 6.45 -9.80
C PRO A 180 10.60 5.47 -9.33
N ALA A 181 10.76 4.20 -9.70
CA ALA A 181 9.86 3.13 -9.30
C ALA A 181 10.59 1.78 -9.21
N ALA A 182 9.94 0.82 -8.59
CA ALA A 182 10.36 -0.57 -8.57
C ALA A 182 9.17 -1.49 -8.82
N VAL A 183 9.38 -2.53 -9.61
CA VAL A 183 8.45 -3.65 -9.77
C VAL A 183 8.99 -4.83 -9.01
N CYS A 184 8.28 -5.24 -7.96
CA CYS A 184 8.60 -6.42 -7.16
C CYS A 184 7.70 -7.56 -7.63
N ARG A 185 8.30 -8.63 -8.10
CA ARG A 185 7.62 -9.79 -8.68
C ARG A 185 7.91 -11.03 -7.87
N GLU A 186 6.90 -11.86 -7.61
CA GLU A 186 7.04 -13.17 -6.95
C GLU A 186 7.83 -13.10 -5.64
N LEU A 187 7.58 -12.09 -4.82
CA LEU A 187 8.25 -11.89 -3.53
C LEU A 187 8.21 -13.17 -2.69
N THR A 188 9.33 -13.53 -2.09
CA THR A 188 9.59 -14.74 -1.28
C THR A 188 9.59 -16.07 -2.03
N LYS A 189 9.25 -16.07 -3.34
CA LYS A 189 9.16 -17.27 -4.16
C LYS A 189 10.46 -17.56 -4.93
N LEU A 190 10.54 -18.72 -5.56
CA LEU A 190 11.73 -19.16 -6.34
C LEU A 190 12.14 -18.17 -7.45
N HIS A 191 11.17 -17.46 -8.04
CA HIS A 191 11.40 -16.52 -9.14
C HIS A 191 11.24 -15.05 -8.68
N GLU A 192 11.63 -14.79 -7.42
CA GLU A 192 11.63 -13.41 -6.91
C GLU A 192 12.53 -12.51 -7.75
N GLU A 193 12.01 -11.38 -8.12
CA GLU A 193 12.74 -10.37 -8.89
C GLU A 193 12.30 -8.96 -8.51
N VAL A 194 13.27 -8.05 -8.43
CA VAL A 194 13.01 -6.62 -8.18
C VAL A 194 13.69 -5.79 -9.25
N VAL A 195 12.90 -5.25 -10.18
CA VAL A 195 13.37 -4.40 -11.27
C VAL A 195 13.13 -2.94 -10.90
N ARG A 196 14.20 -2.13 -10.95
CA ARG A 196 14.19 -0.71 -10.56
C ARG A 196 14.52 0.15 -11.77
N GLY A 197 13.91 1.35 -11.84
CA GLY A 197 14.19 2.31 -12.91
C GLY A 197 13.19 3.44 -12.92
N GLY A 198 13.20 4.25 -13.98
CA GLY A 198 12.12 5.18 -14.28
C GLY A 198 10.87 4.46 -14.76
N LEU A 199 9.68 5.03 -14.52
CA LEU A 199 8.40 4.43 -14.96
C LEU A 199 8.38 4.11 -16.45
N GLY A 200 8.99 4.96 -17.30
CA GLY A 200 9.09 4.71 -18.74
C GLY A 200 9.94 3.49 -19.10
N GLU A 201 11.06 3.29 -18.39
CA GLU A 201 11.94 2.13 -18.56
C GLU A 201 11.23 0.84 -18.12
N LEU A 202 10.55 0.90 -16.98
CA LEU A 202 9.78 -0.22 -16.45
C LEU A 202 8.57 -0.58 -17.33
N ALA A 203 7.91 0.41 -17.93
CA ALA A 203 6.85 0.19 -18.90
C ALA A 203 7.35 -0.53 -20.16
N ALA A 204 8.52 -0.14 -20.67
CA ALA A 204 9.17 -0.81 -21.80
C ALA A 204 9.57 -2.26 -21.44
N TRP A 205 10.18 -2.47 -20.29
CA TRP A 205 10.55 -3.80 -19.78
C TRP A 205 9.33 -4.73 -19.64
N ALA A 206 8.20 -4.23 -19.15
CA ALA A 206 6.99 -5.02 -18.97
C ALA A 206 6.26 -5.35 -20.28
N GLY A 207 6.62 -4.71 -21.40
CA GLY A 207 5.98 -4.89 -22.71
C GLY A 207 6.05 -6.31 -23.27
N ASP A 208 7.09 -7.07 -22.91
CA ASP A 208 7.27 -8.48 -23.35
C ASP A 208 6.40 -9.47 -22.56
N GLY A 209 5.60 -8.97 -21.63
CA GLY A 209 4.74 -9.77 -20.75
C GLY A 209 5.46 -10.26 -19.52
N VAL A 210 4.81 -10.11 -18.37
CA VAL A 210 5.32 -10.51 -17.05
C VAL A 210 4.36 -11.52 -16.43
N ARG A 211 4.88 -12.46 -15.63
CA ARG A 211 4.08 -13.47 -14.92
C ARG A 211 4.28 -13.35 -13.42
N GLY A 212 3.33 -13.89 -12.66
CA GLY A 212 3.40 -13.96 -11.21
C GLY A 212 2.67 -12.82 -10.53
N GLU A 213 2.81 -12.71 -9.22
CA GLU A 213 2.22 -11.66 -8.39
C GLU A 213 3.11 -10.44 -8.37
N ILE A 214 2.50 -9.26 -8.49
CA ILE A 214 3.22 -8.00 -8.72
C ILE A 214 2.86 -6.97 -7.65
N VAL A 215 3.88 -6.34 -7.10
CA VAL A 215 3.78 -5.10 -6.34
C VAL A 215 4.59 -4.01 -7.05
N VAL A 216 3.96 -2.89 -7.34
CA VAL A 216 4.63 -1.71 -7.91
C VAL A 216 4.83 -0.69 -6.80
N VAL A 217 6.07 -0.24 -6.61
CA VAL A 217 6.42 0.81 -5.66
C VAL A 217 6.88 2.02 -6.45
N VAL A 218 6.24 3.17 -6.25
CA VAL A 218 6.53 4.42 -6.99
C VAL A 218 6.98 5.49 -6.02
N GLY A 219 8.08 6.15 -6.32
CA GLY A 219 8.57 7.27 -5.52
C GLY A 219 7.60 8.44 -5.50
N GLY A 220 7.51 9.14 -4.39
CA GLY A 220 6.70 10.34 -4.23
C GLY A 220 7.06 11.46 -5.22
N ALA A 221 6.17 12.43 -5.38
CA ALA A 221 6.47 13.65 -6.13
C ALA A 221 7.71 14.33 -5.50
N ALA A 222 8.66 14.72 -6.35
CA ALA A 222 9.72 15.60 -5.88
C ALA A 222 9.07 16.85 -5.27
N ALA A 223 9.55 17.28 -4.11
CA ALA A 223 9.16 18.60 -3.61
C ALA A 223 9.38 19.59 -4.76
N LEU A 224 8.37 20.39 -5.05
CA LEU A 224 8.56 21.52 -5.95
C LEU A 224 9.66 22.38 -5.31
N THR A 225 10.91 22.13 -5.70
CA THR A 225 12.00 23.05 -5.37
C THR A 225 11.78 24.26 -6.26
N VAL A 226 10.96 25.20 -5.78
CA VAL A 226 10.91 26.55 -6.35
C VAL A 226 12.35 27.06 -6.21
N SER A 227 12.97 27.44 -7.32
CA SER A 227 14.30 27.99 -7.27
C SER A 227 14.29 29.24 -6.36
N THR A 228 15.40 29.56 -5.73
CA THR A 228 15.49 30.76 -4.90
C THR A 228 15.15 32.01 -5.73
N ASP A 229 15.47 32.00 -7.02
CA ASP A 229 15.17 33.10 -7.95
C ASP A 229 13.68 33.21 -8.27
N ASP A 230 12.99 32.08 -8.53
CA ASP A 230 11.55 32.08 -8.74
C ASP A 230 10.78 32.47 -7.47
N ALA A 231 11.21 31.99 -6.30
CA ALA A 231 10.63 32.38 -5.02
C ALA A 231 10.86 33.88 -4.75
N LEU A 232 12.04 34.41 -5.10
CA LEU A 232 12.33 35.84 -5.00
C LEU A 232 11.44 36.68 -5.93
N ALA A 233 11.23 36.22 -7.17
CA ALA A 233 10.31 36.85 -8.10
C ALA A 233 8.86 36.90 -7.56
N GLN A 234 8.39 35.82 -6.92
CA GLN A 234 7.08 35.78 -6.26
C GLN A 234 6.99 36.77 -5.08
N VAL A 235 8.03 36.85 -4.23
CA VAL A 235 8.11 37.83 -3.15
C VAL A 235 8.03 39.24 -3.71
N GLN A 236 8.77 39.57 -4.79
CA GLN A 236 8.78 40.87 -5.42
C GLN A 236 7.41 41.22 -6.01
N ALA A 237 6.71 40.28 -6.65
CA ALA A 237 5.37 40.45 -7.17
C ALA A 237 4.34 40.81 -6.05
N LEU A 238 4.39 40.09 -4.93
CA LEU A 238 3.56 40.38 -3.77
C LEU A 238 3.86 41.77 -3.17
N VAL A 239 5.12 42.15 -3.11
CA VAL A 239 5.50 43.51 -2.64
C VAL A 239 5.03 44.55 -3.60
N ALA A 240 5.12 44.35 -4.90
CA ALA A 240 4.60 45.26 -5.92
C ALA A 240 3.06 45.45 -5.85
N SER A 241 2.34 44.40 -5.40
CA SER A 241 0.90 44.47 -5.15
C SER A 241 0.51 45.10 -3.81
N GLY A 242 1.49 45.57 -3.01
CA GLY A 242 1.25 46.30 -1.76
C GLY A 242 1.45 45.47 -0.48
N THR A 243 1.83 44.22 -0.59
CA THR A 243 2.13 43.37 0.60
C THR A 243 3.45 43.81 1.23
N ARG A 244 3.50 43.85 2.57
CA ARG A 244 4.76 44.17 3.26
C ARG A 244 5.81 43.09 3.00
N LEU A 245 7.06 43.46 2.74
CA LEU A 245 8.14 42.54 2.40
C LEU A 245 8.28 41.34 3.37
N LYS A 246 8.12 41.58 4.68
CA LYS A 246 8.16 40.54 5.70
C LYS A 246 7.03 39.54 5.53
N ASP A 247 5.84 40.03 5.24
CA ASP A 247 4.65 39.18 5.10
C ASP A 247 4.69 38.41 3.78
N ALA A 248 5.11 39.07 2.69
CA ALA A 248 5.34 38.42 1.39
C ALA A 248 6.42 37.29 1.48
N ALA A 249 7.55 37.55 2.17
CA ALA A 249 8.57 36.53 2.37
C ALA A 249 8.08 35.33 3.24
N ALA A 250 7.22 35.59 4.22
CA ALA A 250 6.61 34.54 5.03
C ALA A 250 5.59 33.71 4.25
N GLU A 251 4.77 34.36 3.41
CA GLU A 251 3.78 33.69 2.55
C GLU A 251 4.46 32.78 1.52
N VAL A 252 5.45 33.29 0.78
CA VAL A 252 6.19 32.49 -0.21
C VAL A 252 7.00 31.37 0.47
N ALA A 253 7.57 31.60 1.65
CA ALA A 253 8.27 30.60 2.43
C ALA A 253 7.32 29.43 2.81
N ALA A 254 6.10 29.71 3.21
CA ALA A 254 5.09 28.72 3.55
C ALA A 254 4.69 27.85 2.33
N GLN A 255 4.67 28.43 1.13
CA GLN A 255 4.31 27.75 -0.11
C GLN A 255 5.48 26.95 -0.71
N THR A 256 6.73 27.42 -0.55
CA THR A 256 7.91 26.89 -1.23
C THR A 256 8.78 26.00 -0.33
N GLY A 257 8.56 26.02 0.99
CA GLY A 257 9.43 25.34 1.97
C GLY A 257 10.78 26.01 2.18
N LEU A 258 11.06 27.14 1.51
CA LEU A 258 12.26 27.93 1.72
C LEU A 258 12.21 28.71 3.04
N ARG A 259 13.36 29.11 3.57
CA ARG A 259 13.41 29.89 4.83
C ARG A 259 12.97 31.34 4.58
N SER A 260 11.96 31.80 5.28
CA SER A 260 11.45 33.17 5.17
C SER A 260 12.53 34.24 5.38
N ARG A 261 13.50 33.98 6.28
CA ARG A 261 14.64 34.85 6.51
C ARG A 261 15.52 35.04 5.26
N ASP A 262 15.78 33.94 4.55
CA ASP A 262 16.66 33.95 3.39
C ASP A 262 15.99 34.68 2.21
N LEU A 263 14.70 34.43 1.99
CA LEU A 263 13.89 35.16 1.01
C LEU A 263 13.79 36.66 1.32
N TYR A 264 13.62 37.00 2.59
CA TYR A 264 13.60 38.41 3.02
C TYR A 264 14.92 39.12 2.74
N GLN A 265 16.05 38.48 3.09
CA GLN A 265 17.38 39.07 2.84
C GLN A 265 17.69 39.17 1.34
N ALA A 266 17.37 38.14 0.55
CA ALA A 266 17.55 38.17 -0.90
C ALA A 266 16.72 39.29 -1.55
N ALA A 267 15.47 39.47 -1.11
CA ALA A 267 14.63 40.55 -1.60
C ALA A 267 15.09 41.97 -1.18
N LEU A 268 15.75 42.10 -0.02
CA LEU A 268 16.40 43.33 0.39
C LEU A 268 17.62 43.66 -0.46
N ALA A 269 18.44 42.67 -0.78
CA ALA A 269 19.65 42.79 -1.59
C ALA A 269 19.34 43.10 -3.09
N ALA A 270 18.17 42.73 -3.55
CA ALA A 270 17.70 42.96 -4.93
C ALA A 270 16.96 44.31 -5.14
N ARG A 271 16.85 45.15 -4.11
CA ARG A 271 16.32 46.49 -4.15
C ARG A 271 17.39 47.53 -4.50
#